data_21e129d0085c99cedfbd0a9a8e335714
#
_entry.id   21e129d0085c99cedfbd0a9a8e335714
#
_cell.length_a   1.000
_cell.length_b   1.000
_cell.length_c   1.000
_cell.angle_alpha   90.00
_cell.angle_beta   90.00
_cell.angle_gamma   90.00
#
_symmetry.space_group_name_H-M   'P 1'
#
loop_
_entity.id
_entity.type
_entity.pdbx_description
1 polymer ?
#
loop_
_entity_poly.entity_id
_entity_poly.type
_entity_poly.pdbx_seq_one_letter_code
_entity_poly.pdbx_strand_id
1 'polypeptide(L)'
;MLMNEYLILGLVLYILPYLFYLKVSHGLGHKAEYLQLRRFFPCAVLPVIPLYCASLPVTSSIFITSLITGIMWVITYPLFYFLSNRKVSSDFGFHFDIVFGLYVIGWLMSLKVLVINFNLLPQLLLPVIATVEFLICAVPVAQWVYYYLYGSCVSEDGMSMIQDTHYNEIIEFFKSFSIIFNICIFALAILIYAFMVYANLQYPAVSMELWQAGLTSGVFAFLTVYLWLSERAAFRRTGFVELWLDVKEYMATTLLYQTNMQERIKDLTVTPAQPLFNKPSTIIMVIGESASRDYMSAFTDYPVETTPWLSAKKDDKHFILYPNAYSCEANTVRCLERALTEFNQYNNKQFYTSCSIIDIAHKAGYTTHWYSNQGHLGSADTPVTLVANTSGTAKWTKQNLNQVQYDEALLDYLDEVDPTKNNFVVIHLKGNHFNFINRYPQNFAKFSEPGKYDLIPNYIDSIRYTDYILQKIWEYGTQKLNLQAMLYFSDHATIPDKRRAPDFGGFGTVRIPMFTYFSDEYITKFPETVNTLRQNENQYLPMT
;
A
#
# COMPACT_ATOMS: atom_id res chain seq x y z
N MET A 1 -29.34 -35.04 -25.42
CA MET A 1 -29.18 -34.58 -24.03
C MET A 1 -28.05 -33.60 -23.90
N LEU A 2 -26.81 -33.91 -24.25
CA LEU A 2 -25.66 -33.04 -24.18
C LEU A 2 -25.81 -31.71 -24.95
N MET A 3 -26.44 -31.71 -26.14
CA MET A 3 -26.63 -30.48 -26.92
C MET A 3 -27.44 -29.43 -26.15
N ASN A 4 -28.46 -29.85 -25.39
CA ASN A 4 -29.27 -28.95 -24.57
C ASN A 4 -28.46 -28.43 -23.37
N GLU A 5 -27.55 -29.23 -22.78
CA GLU A 5 -26.65 -28.80 -21.71
C GLU A 5 -25.70 -27.71 -22.19
N TYR A 6 -25.10 -27.85 -23.39
CA TYR A 6 -24.21 -26.85 -23.96
C TYR A 6 -24.93 -25.53 -24.29
N LEU A 7 -26.16 -25.61 -24.82
CA LEU A 7 -26.96 -24.41 -25.09
C LEU A 7 -27.30 -23.68 -23.78
N ILE A 8 -27.72 -24.40 -22.76
CA ILE A 8 -28.04 -23.85 -21.44
C ILE A 8 -26.78 -23.22 -20.83
N LEU A 9 -25.64 -23.92 -20.87
CA LEU A 9 -24.37 -23.39 -20.39
C LEU A 9 -23.98 -22.08 -21.08
N GLY A 10 -24.04 -22.04 -22.42
CA GLY A 10 -23.75 -20.84 -23.20
C GLY A 10 -24.66 -19.66 -22.84
N LEU A 11 -25.97 -19.93 -22.67
CA LEU A 11 -26.93 -18.92 -22.24
C LEU A 11 -26.63 -18.40 -20.82
N VAL A 12 -26.31 -19.28 -19.90
CA VAL A 12 -25.96 -18.91 -18.50
C VAL A 12 -24.68 -18.07 -18.47
N LEU A 13 -23.63 -18.50 -19.16
CA LEU A 13 -22.35 -17.77 -19.26
C LEU A 13 -22.49 -16.42 -19.98
N TYR A 14 -23.51 -16.22 -20.79
CA TYR A 14 -23.81 -14.96 -21.43
C TYR A 14 -24.69 -14.05 -20.58
N ILE A 15 -25.85 -14.55 -20.15
CA ILE A 15 -26.89 -13.73 -19.52
C ILE A 15 -26.46 -13.29 -18.12
N LEU A 16 -25.95 -14.19 -17.26
CA LEU A 16 -25.65 -13.83 -15.88
C LEU A 16 -24.51 -12.79 -15.75
N PRO A 17 -23.33 -12.98 -16.37
CA PRO A 17 -22.26 -11.99 -16.30
C PRO A 17 -22.68 -10.65 -16.94
N TYR A 18 -23.48 -10.68 -18.00
CA TYR A 18 -23.98 -9.47 -18.64
C TYR A 18 -24.95 -8.71 -17.73
N LEU A 19 -25.87 -9.39 -17.06
CA LEU A 19 -26.78 -8.77 -16.09
C LEU A 19 -26.01 -8.17 -14.90
N PHE A 20 -24.98 -8.86 -14.40
CA PHE A 20 -24.09 -8.30 -13.35
C PHE A 20 -23.37 -7.05 -13.85
N TYR A 21 -22.80 -7.10 -15.05
CA TYR A 21 -22.15 -5.94 -15.65
C TYR A 21 -23.10 -4.74 -15.75
N LEU A 22 -24.31 -4.94 -16.29
CA LEU A 22 -25.33 -3.88 -16.42
C LEU A 22 -25.70 -3.29 -15.07
N LYS A 23 -25.89 -4.13 -14.06
CA LYS A 23 -26.29 -3.70 -12.72
C LYS A 23 -25.22 -2.87 -12.05
N VAL A 24 -23.97 -3.29 -12.13
CA VAL A 24 -22.82 -2.58 -11.53
C VAL A 24 -22.58 -1.27 -12.28
N SER A 25 -22.55 -1.30 -13.62
CA SER A 25 -22.36 -0.10 -14.44
C SER A 25 -23.43 0.96 -14.18
N HIS A 26 -24.70 0.55 -14.11
CA HIS A 26 -25.81 1.47 -13.80
C HIS A 26 -25.66 2.07 -12.40
N GLY A 27 -25.27 1.26 -11.42
CA GLY A 27 -25.08 1.71 -10.05
C GLY A 27 -23.91 2.69 -9.86
N LEU A 28 -22.90 2.60 -10.73
CA LEU A 28 -21.76 3.53 -10.79
C LEU A 28 -22.02 4.78 -11.63
N GLY A 29 -23.23 4.93 -12.20
CA GLY A 29 -23.57 6.09 -13.06
C GLY A 29 -23.01 6.03 -14.47
N HIS A 30 -22.36 4.93 -14.86
CA HIS A 30 -21.92 4.73 -16.24
C HIS A 30 -23.11 4.38 -17.14
N LYS A 31 -23.20 4.99 -18.32
CA LYS A 31 -24.13 4.54 -19.35
C LYS A 31 -23.71 3.14 -19.78
N ALA A 32 -24.54 2.14 -19.52
CA ALA A 32 -24.32 0.80 -20.01
C ALA A 32 -24.24 0.85 -21.55
N GLU A 33 -23.05 0.72 -22.09
CA GLU A 33 -22.86 0.71 -23.52
C GLU A 33 -23.34 -0.65 -24.06
N TYR A 34 -24.45 -0.65 -24.75
CA TYR A 34 -24.95 -1.85 -25.47
C TYR A 34 -23.90 -2.46 -26.40
N LEU A 35 -22.88 -1.69 -26.81
CA LEU A 35 -21.73 -2.15 -27.56
C LEU A 35 -20.87 -3.19 -26.81
N GLN A 36 -20.92 -3.26 -25.50
CA GLN A 36 -20.24 -4.27 -24.71
C GLN A 36 -20.86 -5.68 -24.86
N LEU A 37 -22.12 -5.78 -25.31
CA LEU A 37 -22.74 -7.05 -25.70
C LEU A 37 -21.87 -7.89 -26.65
N ARG A 38 -21.15 -7.24 -27.56
CA ARG A 38 -20.23 -7.93 -28.50
C ARG A 38 -19.11 -8.69 -27.80
N ARG A 39 -18.67 -8.23 -26.63
CA ARG A 39 -17.56 -8.85 -25.89
C ARG A 39 -18.02 -10.06 -25.08
N PHE A 40 -19.25 -10.03 -24.59
CA PHE A 40 -19.79 -11.14 -23.76
C PHE A 40 -20.25 -12.32 -24.61
N PHE A 41 -20.70 -12.11 -25.82
CA PHE A 41 -21.17 -13.21 -26.69
C PHE A 41 -20.04 -14.21 -27.02
N PRO A 42 -18.87 -13.80 -27.53
CA PRO A 42 -17.76 -14.73 -27.74
C PRO A 42 -17.30 -15.39 -26.45
N CYS A 43 -17.31 -14.66 -25.30
CA CYS A 43 -16.95 -15.22 -24.00
C CYS A 43 -17.85 -16.40 -23.58
N ALA A 44 -19.12 -16.39 -23.98
CA ALA A 44 -20.04 -17.46 -23.68
C ALA A 44 -19.90 -18.66 -24.64
N VAL A 45 -19.58 -18.41 -25.90
CA VAL A 45 -19.49 -19.44 -26.95
C VAL A 45 -18.17 -20.19 -26.89
N LEU A 46 -17.04 -19.46 -26.75
CA LEU A 46 -15.71 -20.08 -26.81
C LEU A 46 -15.47 -21.15 -25.72
N PRO A 47 -15.95 -21.03 -24.48
CA PRO A 47 -15.85 -22.10 -23.49
C PRO A 47 -16.65 -23.37 -23.84
N VAL A 48 -17.72 -23.24 -24.62
CA VAL A 48 -18.59 -24.35 -25.01
C VAL A 48 -17.98 -25.20 -26.12
N ILE A 49 -17.21 -24.60 -27.02
CA ILE A 49 -16.61 -25.27 -28.19
C ILE A 49 -15.77 -26.50 -27.80
N PRO A 50 -14.79 -26.43 -26.88
CA PRO A 50 -13.98 -27.60 -26.53
C PRO A 50 -14.81 -28.70 -25.85
N LEU A 51 -15.82 -28.35 -25.05
CA LEU A 51 -16.76 -29.34 -24.48
C LEU A 51 -17.54 -30.07 -25.54
N TYR A 52 -18.08 -29.33 -26.53
CA TYR A 52 -18.85 -29.89 -27.63
C TYR A 52 -17.95 -30.80 -28.49
N CYS A 53 -16.76 -30.32 -28.89
CA CYS A 53 -15.81 -31.08 -29.71
C CYS A 53 -15.36 -32.39 -29.03
N ALA A 54 -15.17 -32.35 -27.72
CA ALA A 54 -14.78 -33.51 -26.93
C ALA A 54 -15.96 -34.38 -26.47
N SER A 55 -17.20 -33.99 -26.76
CA SER A 55 -18.43 -34.66 -26.31
C SER A 55 -18.49 -34.89 -24.79
N LEU A 56 -17.96 -33.93 -24.00
CA LEU A 56 -17.88 -34.04 -22.54
C LEU A 56 -19.09 -33.43 -21.85
N PRO A 57 -19.64 -34.07 -20.81
CA PRO A 57 -20.71 -33.48 -20.02
C PRO A 57 -20.19 -32.27 -19.23
N VAL A 58 -21.08 -31.30 -18.98
CA VAL A 58 -20.79 -30.12 -18.13
C VAL A 58 -20.45 -30.48 -16.68
N THR A 59 -20.72 -31.70 -16.27
CA THR A 59 -20.36 -32.25 -14.95
C THR A 59 -18.97 -32.86 -14.88
N SER A 60 -18.20 -32.86 -16.00
CA SER A 60 -16.84 -33.42 -15.99
C SER A 60 -15.93 -32.66 -15.05
N SER A 61 -15.11 -33.36 -14.26
CA SER A 61 -14.22 -32.79 -13.25
C SER A 61 -13.24 -31.77 -13.84
N ILE A 62 -12.69 -32.03 -15.03
CA ILE A 62 -11.78 -31.12 -15.74
C ILE A 62 -12.46 -29.83 -16.21
N PHE A 63 -13.78 -29.86 -16.49
CA PHE A 63 -14.53 -28.64 -16.79
C PHE A 63 -14.88 -27.89 -15.52
N ILE A 64 -15.28 -28.58 -14.45
CA ILE A 64 -15.65 -27.94 -13.17
C ILE A 64 -14.47 -27.15 -12.60
N THR A 65 -13.24 -27.67 -12.64
CA THR A 65 -12.06 -26.91 -12.16
C THR A 65 -11.81 -25.65 -13.01
N SER A 66 -11.91 -25.75 -14.34
CA SER A 66 -11.79 -24.60 -15.25
C SER A 66 -12.92 -23.59 -15.01
N LEU A 67 -14.14 -24.06 -14.79
CA LEU A 67 -15.31 -23.22 -14.49
C LEU A 67 -15.12 -22.46 -13.17
N ILE A 68 -14.70 -23.13 -12.11
CA ILE A 68 -14.43 -22.51 -10.80
C ILE A 68 -13.36 -21.43 -10.97
N THR A 69 -12.24 -21.73 -11.66
CA THR A 69 -11.17 -20.77 -11.92
C THR A 69 -11.67 -19.50 -12.60
N GLY A 70 -12.47 -19.63 -13.65
CA GLY A 70 -13.01 -18.46 -14.36
C GLY A 70 -14.10 -17.72 -13.57
N ILE A 71 -14.99 -18.44 -12.90
CA ILE A 71 -16.08 -17.85 -12.10
C ILE A 71 -15.53 -17.02 -10.92
N MET A 72 -14.43 -17.43 -10.30
CA MET A 72 -13.78 -16.64 -9.24
C MET A 72 -13.46 -15.21 -9.72
N TRP A 73 -12.99 -15.03 -10.94
CA TRP A 73 -12.78 -13.72 -11.54
C TRP A 73 -14.09 -12.99 -11.86
N VAL A 74 -15.05 -13.70 -12.44
CA VAL A 74 -16.35 -13.13 -12.84
C VAL A 74 -17.10 -12.53 -11.66
N ILE A 75 -17.10 -13.20 -10.51
CA ILE A 75 -17.91 -12.79 -9.35
C ILE A 75 -17.21 -11.82 -8.42
N THR A 76 -15.88 -11.72 -8.46
CA THR A 76 -15.10 -10.96 -7.47
C THR A 76 -15.55 -9.50 -7.38
N TYR A 77 -15.51 -8.75 -8.47
CA TYR A 77 -15.89 -7.34 -8.45
C TYR A 77 -17.40 -7.10 -8.22
N PRO A 78 -18.32 -7.81 -8.91
CA PRO A 78 -19.74 -7.70 -8.61
C PRO A 78 -20.07 -7.94 -7.15
N LEU A 79 -19.43 -8.93 -6.52
CA LEU A 79 -19.68 -9.23 -5.12
C LEU A 79 -19.20 -8.12 -4.18
N PHE A 80 -18.02 -7.55 -4.42
CA PHE A 80 -17.54 -6.38 -3.66
C PHE A 80 -18.48 -5.20 -3.80
N TYR A 81 -19.00 -4.93 -5.00
CA TYR A 81 -19.97 -3.88 -5.23
C TYR A 81 -21.24 -4.06 -4.39
N PHE A 82 -21.74 -5.29 -4.27
CA PHE A 82 -22.92 -5.57 -3.45
C PHE A 82 -22.63 -5.55 -1.95
N LEU A 83 -21.48 -6.07 -1.53
CA LEU A 83 -21.10 -6.14 -0.11
C LEU A 83 -20.72 -4.76 0.46
N SER A 84 -20.15 -3.89 -0.33
CA SER A 84 -19.74 -2.54 0.10
C SER A 84 -20.89 -1.52 0.08
N ASN A 85 -22.14 -1.94 0.00
CA ASN A 85 -23.28 -1.06 -0.16
C ASN A 85 -23.15 -0.09 -1.35
N ARG A 86 -22.56 -0.58 -2.45
CA ARG A 86 -22.38 0.15 -3.70
C ARG A 86 -21.36 1.31 -3.63
N LYS A 87 -20.42 1.27 -2.70
CA LYS A 87 -19.33 2.25 -2.54
C LYS A 87 -18.01 1.73 -3.11
N VAL A 88 -17.99 1.22 -4.32
CA VAL A 88 -16.78 0.76 -5.00
C VAL A 88 -16.35 1.83 -6.00
N SER A 89 -15.03 2.07 -6.13
CA SER A 89 -14.49 3.03 -7.10
C SER A 89 -14.97 2.74 -8.53
N SER A 90 -15.30 3.80 -9.27
CA SER A 90 -15.71 3.69 -10.67
C SER A 90 -14.56 3.39 -11.63
N ASP A 91 -13.31 3.55 -11.17
CA ASP A 91 -12.13 3.52 -12.03
C ASP A 91 -11.59 2.11 -12.29
N PHE A 92 -12.20 1.11 -11.66
CA PHE A 92 -11.85 -0.28 -11.85
C PHE A 92 -12.28 -0.82 -13.23
N GLY A 93 -11.35 -1.42 -13.95
CA GLY A 93 -11.61 -2.12 -15.22
C GLY A 93 -12.40 -3.43 -15.08
N PHE A 94 -13.38 -3.50 -14.16
CA PHE A 94 -14.06 -4.73 -13.73
C PHE A 94 -14.71 -5.53 -14.87
N HIS A 95 -15.07 -4.90 -15.98
CA HIS A 95 -15.60 -5.61 -17.15
C HIS A 95 -14.54 -6.51 -17.78
N PHE A 96 -13.26 -6.18 -17.66
CA PHE A 96 -12.17 -7.04 -18.11
C PHE A 96 -11.96 -8.23 -17.18
N ASP A 97 -12.22 -8.10 -15.89
CA ASP A 97 -12.21 -9.23 -14.96
C ASP A 97 -13.26 -10.28 -15.36
N ILE A 98 -14.48 -9.82 -15.73
CA ILE A 98 -15.53 -10.70 -16.22
C ILE A 98 -15.12 -11.37 -17.55
N VAL A 99 -14.65 -10.59 -18.50
CA VAL A 99 -14.20 -11.09 -19.82
C VAL A 99 -13.04 -12.06 -19.67
N PHE A 100 -12.04 -11.72 -18.87
CA PHE A 100 -10.90 -12.59 -18.57
C PHE A 100 -11.34 -13.91 -17.96
N GLY A 101 -12.17 -13.86 -16.91
CA GLY A 101 -12.66 -15.07 -16.24
C GLY A 101 -13.42 -16.01 -17.18
N LEU A 102 -14.31 -15.48 -18.02
CA LEU A 102 -15.05 -16.29 -18.98
C LEU A 102 -14.14 -16.91 -20.05
N TYR A 103 -13.19 -16.14 -20.59
CA TYR A 103 -12.26 -16.67 -21.59
C TYR A 103 -11.27 -17.67 -21.02
N VAL A 104 -10.85 -17.51 -19.76
CA VAL A 104 -9.98 -18.48 -19.08
C VAL A 104 -10.63 -19.86 -19.01
N ILE A 105 -11.96 -19.95 -18.82
CA ILE A 105 -12.66 -21.23 -18.86
C ILE A 105 -12.41 -21.94 -20.20
N GLY A 106 -12.61 -21.22 -21.30
CA GLY A 106 -12.41 -21.76 -22.64
C GLY A 106 -10.96 -22.12 -22.94
N TRP A 107 -10.03 -21.30 -22.48
CA TRP A 107 -8.59 -21.52 -22.65
C TRP A 107 -8.11 -22.78 -21.92
N LEU A 108 -8.42 -22.89 -20.63
CA LEU A 108 -8.08 -24.06 -19.82
C LEU A 108 -8.72 -25.33 -20.36
N MET A 109 -9.99 -25.24 -20.72
CA MET A 109 -10.73 -26.39 -21.24
C MET A 109 -10.16 -26.86 -22.58
N SER A 110 -9.84 -25.95 -23.49
CA SER A 110 -9.20 -26.28 -24.77
C SER A 110 -7.85 -26.96 -24.55
N LEU A 111 -7.02 -26.43 -23.66
CA LEU A 111 -5.71 -27.00 -23.34
C LEU A 111 -5.82 -28.42 -22.79
N LYS A 112 -6.71 -28.66 -21.80
CA LYS A 112 -6.91 -29.96 -21.19
C LYS A 112 -7.38 -31.01 -22.18
N VAL A 113 -8.40 -30.63 -22.99
CA VAL A 113 -8.97 -31.54 -24.01
C VAL A 113 -7.91 -31.92 -25.06
N LEU A 114 -7.07 -30.96 -25.50
CA LEU A 114 -6.00 -31.25 -26.44
C LEU A 114 -4.91 -32.17 -25.84
N VAL A 115 -4.52 -31.93 -24.59
CA VAL A 115 -3.57 -32.77 -23.85
C VAL A 115 -4.07 -34.22 -23.78
N ILE A 116 -5.35 -34.42 -23.49
CA ILE A 116 -5.94 -35.75 -23.38
C ILE A 116 -6.10 -36.38 -24.78
N ASN A 117 -6.65 -35.65 -25.75
CA ASN A 117 -6.91 -36.17 -27.10
C ASN A 117 -5.64 -36.60 -27.81
N PHE A 118 -4.54 -35.83 -27.70
CA PHE A 118 -3.27 -36.16 -28.31
C PHE A 118 -2.37 -37.05 -27.43
N ASN A 119 -2.86 -37.48 -26.28
CA ASN A 119 -2.13 -38.28 -25.28
C ASN A 119 -0.76 -37.66 -24.89
N LEU A 120 -0.71 -36.35 -24.71
CA LEU A 120 0.49 -35.60 -24.36
C LEU A 120 0.84 -35.77 -22.88
N LEU A 121 1.18 -36.99 -22.46
CA LEU A 121 1.49 -37.31 -21.05
C LEU A 121 0.47 -36.67 -20.06
N PRO A 122 -0.83 -36.96 -20.19
CA PRO A 122 -1.87 -36.24 -19.41
C PRO A 122 -1.67 -36.40 -17.90
N GLN A 123 -1.12 -37.50 -17.41
CA GLN A 123 -0.81 -37.70 -15.99
C GLN A 123 0.27 -36.72 -15.47
N LEU A 124 1.10 -36.19 -16.34
CA LEU A 124 2.10 -35.16 -15.97
C LEU A 124 1.60 -33.73 -16.22
N LEU A 125 0.98 -33.49 -17.39
CA LEU A 125 0.59 -32.14 -17.80
C LEU A 125 -0.68 -31.63 -17.11
N LEU A 126 -1.64 -32.48 -16.76
CA LEU A 126 -2.85 -32.05 -16.06
C LEU A 126 -2.56 -31.52 -14.63
N PRO A 127 -1.65 -32.10 -13.82
CA PRO A 127 -1.18 -31.48 -12.59
C PRO A 127 -0.50 -30.11 -12.81
N VAL A 128 0.28 -29.95 -13.89
CA VAL A 128 0.88 -28.64 -14.25
C VAL A 128 -0.23 -27.63 -14.58
N ILE A 129 -1.25 -28.03 -15.34
CA ILE A 129 -2.40 -27.18 -15.63
C ILE A 129 -3.16 -26.82 -14.35
N ALA A 130 -3.34 -27.78 -13.42
CA ALA A 130 -3.94 -27.52 -12.11
C ALA A 130 -3.12 -26.49 -11.30
N THR A 131 -1.79 -26.50 -11.41
CA THR A 131 -0.94 -25.45 -10.81
C THR A 131 -1.21 -24.08 -11.45
N VAL A 132 -1.36 -24.03 -12.77
CA VAL A 132 -1.73 -22.79 -13.48
C VAL A 132 -3.11 -22.29 -13.03
N GLU A 133 -4.11 -23.17 -12.91
CA GLU A 133 -5.43 -22.85 -12.38
C GLU A 133 -5.35 -22.27 -10.96
N PHE A 134 -4.57 -22.91 -10.10
CA PHE A 134 -4.36 -22.44 -8.72
C PHE A 134 -3.72 -21.04 -8.67
N LEU A 135 -2.70 -20.79 -9.50
CA LEU A 135 -2.06 -19.47 -9.59
C LEU A 135 -3.00 -18.40 -10.16
N ILE A 136 -3.83 -18.75 -11.14
CA ILE A 136 -4.87 -17.82 -11.67
C ILE A 136 -5.89 -17.48 -10.58
N CYS A 137 -6.27 -18.43 -9.73
CA CYS A 137 -7.17 -18.18 -8.59
C CYS A 137 -6.52 -17.34 -7.48
N ALA A 138 -5.19 -17.29 -7.39
CA ALA A 138 -4.50 -16.57 -6.33
C ALA A 138 -4.83 -15.06 -6.33
N VAL A 139 -5.02 -14.44 -7.49
CA VAL A 139 -5.35 -13.00 -7.60
C VAL A 139 -6.75 -12.70 -7.04
N PRO A 140 -7.85 -13.36 -7.45
CA PRO A 140 -9.14 -13.21 -6.80
C PRO A 140 -9.10 -13.49 -5.30
N VAL A 141 -8.41 -14.54 -4.86
CA VAL A 141 -8.28 -14.88 -3.43
C VAL A 141 -7.57 -13.76 -2.67
N ALA A 142 -6.48 -13.21 -3.21
CA ALA A 142 -5.79 -12.07 -2.60
C ALA A 142 -6.72 -10.86 -2.47
N GLN A 143 -7.52 -10.53 -3.48
CA GLN A 143 -8.53 -9.47 -3.43
C GLN A 143 -9.60 -9.75 -2.37
N TRP A 144 -10.08 -11.00 -2.23
CA TRP A 144 -11.05 -11.39 -1.19
C TRP A 144 -10.47 -11.25 0.21
N VAL A 145 -9.20 -11.67 0.41
CA VAL A 145 -8.49 -11.50 1.69
C VAL A 145 -8.34 -10.02 2.00
N TYR A 146 -7.91 -9.21 1.03
CA TYR A 146 -7.81 -7.77 1.21
C TYR A 146 -9.16 -7.14 1.60
N TYR A 147 -10.24 -7.51 0.88
CA TYR A 147 -11.58 -7.03 1.20
C TYR A 147 -12.04 -7.44 2.60
N TYR A 148 -11.76 -8.68 3.00
CA TYR A 148 -12.08 -9.16 4.36
C TYR A 148 -11.32 -8.38 5.44
N LEU A 149 -10.06 -8.04 5.18
CA LEU A 149 -9.22 -7.33 6.14
C LEU A 149 -9.57 -5.85 6.25
N TYR A 150 -9.88 -5.21 5.14
CA TYR A 150 -9.98 -3.74 5.05
C TYR A 150 -11.38 -3.22 4.71
N GLY A 151 -12.30 -4.06 4.27
CA GLY A 151 -13.68 -3.69 3.93
C GLY A 151 -13.82 -2.94 2.60
N SER A 152 -12.76 -2.86 1.80
CA SER A 152 -12.72 -2.17 0.49
C SER A 152 -11.99 -3.00 -0.56
N CYS A 153 -12.20 -2.66 -1.84
CA CYS A 153 -11.35 -3.14 -2.92
C CYS A 153 -9.93 -2.54 -2.80
N VAL A 154 -8.97 -3.20 -3.44
CA VAL A 154 -7.61 -2.64 -3.54
C VAL A 154 -7.67 -1.36 -4.36
N SER A 155 -7.16 -0.27 -3.81
CA SER A 155 -7.02 1.04 -4.47
C SER A 155 -5.59 1.26 -4.95
N GLU A 156 -5.33 2.41 -5.59
CA GLU A 156 -3.97 2.83 -5.95
C GLU A 156 -3.07 2.89 -4.71
N ASP A 157 -3.56 3.47 -3.61
CA ASP A 157 -2.80 3.56 -2.36
C ASP A 157 -2.57 2.18 -1.74
N GLY A 158 -3.59 1.31 -1.77
CA GLY A 158 -3.46 -0.08 -1.32
C GLY A 158 -2.45 -0.87 -2.15
N MET A 159 -2.44 -0.65 -3.46
CA MET A 159 -1.49 -1.29 -4.37
C MET A 159 -0.07 -0.76 -4.18
N SER A 160 0.09 0.55 -3.98
CA SER A 160 1.37 1.15 -3.64
C SER A 160 1.93 0.55 -2.35
N MET A 161 1.11 0.45 -1.30
CA MET A 161 1.51 -0.22 -0.05
C MET A 161 1.94 -1.67 -0.26
N ILE A 162 1.22 -2.43 -1.10
CA ILE A 162 1.60 -3.82 -1.41
C ILE A 162 2.96 -3.87 -2.10
N GLN A 163 3.25 -2.95 -3.02
CA GLN A 163 4.53 -2.89 -3.74
C GLN A 163 5.68 -2.38 -2.85
N ASP A 164 5.40 -1.48 -1.91
CA ASP A 164 6.37 -0.90 -0.98
C ASP A 164 6.61 -1.79 0.25
N THR A 165 5.81 -2.85 0.47
CA THR A 165 5.90 -3.70 1.65
C THR A 165 7.20 -4.49 1.68
N HIS A 166 7.99 -4.28 2.71
CA HIS A 166 9.26 -4.97 2.94
C HIS A 166 9.06 -6.41 3.42
N TYR A 167 10.00 -7.29 3.10
CA TYR A 167 9.97 -8.69 3.54
C TYR A 167 9.77 -8.85 5.06
N ASN A 168 10.39 -7.99 5.86
CA ASN A 168 10.24 -7.97 7.31
C ASN A 168 8.80 -7.66 7.74
N GLU A 169 8.13 -6.76 7.05
CA GLU A 169 6.74 -6.39 7.32
C GLU A 169 5.78 -7.52 6.98
N ILE A 170 6.05 -8.25 5.89
CA ILE A 170 5.30 -9.47 5.55
C ILE A 170 5.39 -10.49 6.69
N ILE A 171 6.58 -10.71 7.23
CA ILE A 171 6.78 -11.63 8.35
C ILE A 171 6.10 -11.11 9.63
N GLU A 172 6.21 -9.81 9.93
CA GLU A 172 5.51 -9.21 11.07
C GLU A 172 3.99 -9.34 10.91
N PHE A 173 3.47 -9.18 9.70
CA PHE A 173 2.06 -9.38 9.39
C PHE A 173 1.60 -10.81 9.71
N PHE A 174 2.32 -11.83 9.25
CA PHE A 174 1.99 -13.22 9.59
C PHE A 174 2.17 -13.52 11.08
N LYS A 175 3.18 -12.95 11.75
CA LYS A 175 3.37 -13.08 13.21
C LYS A 175 2.26 -12.40 14.02
N SER A 176 1.52 -11.44 13.46
CA SER A 176 0.37 -10.82 14.12
C SER A 176 -0.83 -11.76 14.29
N PHE A 177 -0.86 -12.87 13.55
CA PHE A 177 -1.87 -13.92 13.69
C PHE A 177 -1.33 -15.06 14.56
N SER A 178 -2.25 -15.83 15.19
CA SER A 178 -1.84 -17.02 15.93
C SER A 178 -1.18 -18.04 14.99
N ILE A 179 -0.21 -18.79 15.50
CA ILE A 179 0.47 -19.84 14.72
C ILE A 179 -0.52 -20.88 14.19
N ILE A 180 -1.56 -21.19 14.98
CA ILE A 180 -2.62 -22.14 14.59
C ILE A 180 -3.37 -21.59 13.38
N PHE A 181 -3.72 -20.30 13.38
CA PHE A 181 -4.41 -19.65 12.27
C PHE A 181 -3.58 -19.72 10.98
N ASN A 182 -2.28 -19.40 11.06
CA ASN A 182 -1.37 -19.49 9.93
C ASN A 182 -1.28 -20.93 9.38
N ILE A 183 -1.13 -21.93 10.27
CA ILE A 183 -1.10 -23.34 9.86
C ILE A 183 -2.41 -23.73 9.17
N CYS A 184 -3.57 -23.32 9.69
CA CYS A 184 -4.86 -23.61 9.08
C CYS A 184 -5.01 -23.02 7.67
N ILE A 185 -4.57 -21.77 7.46
CA ILE A 185 -4.62 -21.14 6.13
C ILE A 185 -3.72 -21.87 5.13
N PHE A 186 -2.48 -22.16 5.50
CA PHE A 186 -1.57 -22.89 4.62
C PHE A 186 -2.06 -24.32 4.33
N ALA A 187 -2.58 -25.01 5.34
CA ALA A 187 -3.16 -26.33 5.17
C ALA A 187 -4.38 -26.30 4.22
N LEU A 188 -5.25 -25.29 4.36
CA LEU A 188 -6.39 -25.10 3.47
C LEU A 188 -5.94 -24.86 2.02
N ALA A 189 -4.93 -24.02 1.81
CA ALA A 189 -4.39 -23.76 0.47
C ALA A 189 -3.82 -25.05 -0.16
N ILE A 190 -3.08 -25.84 0.61
CA ILE A 190 -2.55 -27.15 0.17
C ILE A 190 -3.68 -28.12 -0.17
N LEU A 191 -4.74 -28.18 0.66
CA LEU A 191 -5.88 -29.04 0.41
C LEU A 191 -6.64 -28.65 -0.86
N ILE A 192 -6.85 -27.35 -1.09
CA ILE A 192 -7.48 -26.84 -2.32
C ILE A 192 -6.63 -27.21 -3.53
N TYR A 193 -5.32 -27.00 -3.47
CA TYR A 193 -4.41 -27.35 -4.54
C TYR A 193 -4.43 -28.87 -4.82
N ALA A 194 -4.32 -29.70 -3.79
CA ALA A 194 -4.37 -31.15 -3.91
C ALA A 194 -5.72 -31.63 -4.51
N PHE A 195 -6.83 -31.00 -4.11
CA PHE A 195 -8.14 -31.27 -4.69
C PHE A 195 -8.19 -30.90 -6.18
N MET A 196 -7.64 -29.75 -6.59
CA MET A 196 -7.58 -29.33 -7.98
C MET A 196 -6.76 -30.31 -8.84
N VAL A 197 -5.60 -30.76 -8.33
CA VAL A 197 -4.78 -31.79 -8.97
C VAL A 197 -5.55 -33.10 -9.10
N TYR A 198 -6.14 -33.57 -8.02
CA TYR A 198 -6.95 -34.80 -8.01
C TYR A 198 -8.09 -34.72 -9.01
N ALA A 199 -8.86 -33.63 -9.03
CA ALA A 199 -10.00 -33.45 -9.93
C ALA A 199 -9.57 -33.44 -11.41
N ASN A 200 -8.42 -32.82 -11.72
CA ASN A 200 -7.85 -32.84 -13.08
C ASN A 200 -7.37 -34.24 -13.50
N LEU A 201 -6.88 -35.05 -12.57
CA LEU A 201 -6.48 -36.44 -12.84
C LEU A 201 -7.67 -37.40 -13.03
N GLN A 202 -8.90 -36.99 -12.68
CA GLN A 202 -10.13 -37.75 -12.97
C GLN A 202 -10.66 -37.44 -14.39
N TYR A 203 -9.77 -37.33 -15.36
CA TYR A 203 -10.15 -37.00 -16.73
C TYR A 203 -10.78 -38.19 -17.46
N PRO A 204 -11.85 -37.98 -18.26
CA PRO A 204 -12.41 -39.01 -19.13
C PRO A 204 -11.55 -39.23 -20.38
N ALA A 205 -11.74 -40.34 -21.03
CA ALA A 205 -11.15 -40.56 -22.37
C ALA A 205 -11.80 -39.58 -23.37
N VAL A 206 -10.96 -38.94 -24.19
CA VAL A 206 -11.39 -38.01 -25.24
C VAL A 206 -10.87 -38.56 -26.59
N SER A 207 -11.76 -38.58 -27.59
CA SER A 207 -11.39 -38.87 -28.96
C SER A 207 -12.13 -37.87 -29.88
N MET A 208 -11.37 -37.01 -30.54
CA MET A 208 -11.90 -35.98 -31.45
C MET A 208 -11.55 -36.31 -32.89
N GLU A 209 -12.48 -36.03 -33.79
CA GLU A 209 -12.17 -36.01 -35.24
C GLU A 209 -11.19 -34.86 -35.56
N LEU A 210 -10.51 -34.97 -36.72
CA LEU A 210 -9.47 -33.99 -37.10
C LEU A 210 -10.00 -32.53 -37.10
N TRP A 211 -11.22 -32.32 -37.61
CA TRP A 211 -11.82 -30.97 -37.65
C TRP A 211 -12.14 -30.46 -36.25
N GLN A 212 -12.59 -31.31 -35.31
CA GLN A 212 -12.86 -30.97 -33.92
C GLN A 212 -11.57 -30.58 -33.19
N ALA A 213 -10.52 -31.36 -33.36
CA ALA A 213 -9.20 -31.08 -32.83
C ALA A 213 -8.64 -29.76 -33.42
N GLY A 214 -8.81 -29.54 -34.72
CA GLY A 214 -8.42 -28.32 -35.41
C GLY A 214 -9.15 -27.08 -34.87
N LEU A 215 -10.48 -27.17 -34.70
CA LEU A 215 -11.28 -26.08 -34.15
C LEU A 215 -10.89 -25.76 -32.69
N THR A 216 -10.71 -26.80 -31.85
CA THR A 216 -10.26 -26.63 -30.46
C THR A 216 -8.88 -26.01 -30.37
N SER A 217 -7.95 -26.42 -31.25
CA SER A 217 -6.60 -25.82 -31.34
C SER A 217 -6.66 -24.34 -31.78
N GLY A 218 -7.54 -24.01 -32.71
CA GLY A 218 -7.79 -22.62 -33.12
C GLY A 218 -8.31 -21.75 -31.98
N VAL A 219 -9.27 -22.26 -31.20
CA VAL A 219 -9.79 -21.58 -29.99
C VAL A 219 -8.66 -21.40 -28.95
N PHE A 220 -7.89 -22.44 -28.69
CA PHE A 220 -6.75 -22.36 -27.77
C PHE A 220 -5.73 -21.31 -28.19
N ALA A 221 -5.30 -21.33 -29.45
CA ALA A 221 -4.33 -20.38 -29.98
C ALA A 221 -4.85 -18.93 -29.93
N PHE A 222 -6.10 -18.71 -30.36
CA PHE A 222 -6.75 -17.40 -30.27
C PHE A 222 -6.80 -16.87 -28.83
N LEU A 223 -7.26 -17.71 -27.90
CA LEU A 223 -7.37 -17.33 -26.50
C LEU A 223 -5.99 -17.12 -25.85
N THR A 224 -4.98 -17.89 -26.24
CA THR A 224 -3.60 -17.68 -25.76
C THR A 224 -3.09 -16.29 -26.14
N VAL A 225 -3.26 -15.90 -27.40
CA VAL A 225 -2.86 -14.56 -27.86
C VAL A 225 -3.67 -13.47 -27.16
N TYR A 226 -4.99 -13.62 -27.09
CA TYR A 226 -5.88 -12.61 -26.52
C TYR A 226 -5.70 -12.43 -25.01
N LEU A 227 -5.51 -13.53 -24.26
CA LEU A 227 -5.40 -13.50 -22.81
C LEU A 227 -4.01 -13.07 -22.34
N TRP A 228 -2.94 -13.51 -23.02
CA TRP A 228 -1.59 -13.47 -22.45
C TRP A 228 -0.54 -12.75 -23.30
N LEU A 229 -0.55 -12.91 -24.64
CA LEU A 229 0.58 -12.54 -25.48
C LEU A 229 0.46 -11.15 -26.11
N SER A 230 -0.75 -10.65 -26.37
CA SER A 230 -0.92 -9.33 -27.00
C SER A 230 -0.51 -8.19 -26.06
N GLU A 231 -0.07 -7.08 -26.60
CA GLU A 231 0.17 -5.85 -25.82
C GLU A 231 -1.06 -5.40 -25.04
N ARG A 232 -2.25 -5.66 -25.59
CA ARG A 232 -3.55 -5.39 -24.97
C ARG A 232 -4.19 -6.67 -24.42
N ALA A 233 -3.38 -7.57 -23.90
CA ALA A 233 -3.87 -8.82 -23.32
C ALA A 233 -4.95 -8.56 -22.26
N ALA A 234 -5.99 -9.40 -22.26
CA ALA A 234 -7.10 -9.23 -21.33
C ALA A 234 -6.64 -9.29 -19.87
N PHE A 235 -5.64 -10.12 -19.55
CA PHE A 235 -5.03 -10.21 -18.21
C PHE A 235 -4.46 -8.87 -17.72
N ARG A 236 -3.72 -8.15 -18.58
CA ARG A 236 -3.14 -6.84 -18.23
C ARG A 236 -4.18 -5.76 -17.97
N ARG A 237 -5.39 -5.93 -18.49
CA ARG A 237 -6.51 -5.00 -18.39
C ARG A 237 -7.52 -5.40 -17.31
N THR A 238 -7.26 -6.46 -16.55
CA THR A 238 -8.03 -6.77 -15.33
C THR A 238 -7.72 -5.70 -14.28
N GLY A 239 -8.71 -5.31 -13.48
CA GLY A 239 -8.58 -4.20 -12.56
C GLY A 239 -7.37 -4.29 -11.63
N PHE A 240 -7.12 -5.47 -11.06
CA PHE A 240 -5.96 -5.67 -10.19
C PHE A 240 -4.62 -5.55 -10.90
N VAL A 241 -4.49 -6.12 -12.11
CA VAL A 241 -3.22 -6.10 -12.87
C VAL A 241 -2.96 -4.74 -13.50
N GLU A 242 -3.99 -4.07 -14.02
CA GLU A 242 -3.91 -2.70 -14.52
C GLU A 242 -3.39 -1.77 -13.42
N LEU A 243 -4.03 -1.82 -12.26
CA LEU A 243 -3.62 -1.05 -11.09
C LEU A 243 -2.17 -1.36 -10.65
N TRP A 244 -1.76 -2.62 -10.67
CA TRP A 244 -0.36 -3.01 -10.39
C TRP A 244 0.62 -2.38 -11.37
N LEU A 245 0.27 -2.36 -12.67
CA LEU A 245 1.12 -1.80 -13.72
C LEU A 245 1.20 -0.27 -13.63
N ASP A 246 0.09 0.40 -13.36
CA ASP A 246 0.02 1.85 -13.22
C ASP A 246 0.86 2.33 -12.03
N VAL A 247 0.72 1.68 -10.87
CA VAL A 247 1.54 1.99 -9.70
C VAL A 247 3.02 1.71 -9.96
N LYS A 248 3.35 0.61 -10.67
CA LYS A 248 4.73 0.29 -11.05
C LYS A 248 5.31 1.33 -12.00
N GLU A 249 4.54 1.84 -12.96
CA GLU A 249 4.96 2.91 -13.88
C GLU A 249 5.18 4.20 -13.12
N TYR A 250 4.28 4.56 -12.19
CA TYR A 250 4.45 5.69 -11.30
C TYR A 250 5.77 5.59 -10.49
N MET A 251 6.05 4.44 -9.89
CA MET A 251 7.30 4.23 -9.15
C MET A 251 8.54 4.32 -10.04
N ALA A 252 8.46 3.82 -11.28
CA ALA A 252 9.56 3.96 -12.24
C ALA A 252 9.82 5.43 -12.62
N THR A 253 8.79 6.24 -12.75
CA THR A 253 8.92 7.69 -13.01
C THR A 253 9.48 8.44 -11.80
N THR A 254 9.20 7.99 -10.57
CA THR A 254 9.78 8.59 -9.36
C THR A 254 11.31 8.44 -9.31
N LEU A 255 11.88 7.38 -9.88
CA LEU A 255 13.34 7.23 -9.97
C LEU A 255 14.02 8.34 -10.77
N LEU A 256 13.30 9.05 -11.64
CA LEU A 256 13.78 10.23 -12.35
C LEU A 256 14.15 11.38 -11.39
N TYR A 257 13.65 11.32 -10.14
CA TYR A 257 13.98 12.31 -9.12
C TYR A 257 15.50 12.43 -8.88
N GLN A 258 16.21 11.30 -8.82
CA GLN A 258 17.66 11.27 -8.63
C GLN A 258 18.41 11.74 -9.87
N THR A 259 18.00 11.29 -11.06
CA THR A 259 18.69 11.63 -12.31
C THR A 259 18.51 13.10 -12.69
N ASN A 260 17.39 13.71 -12.32
CA ASN A 260 17.06 15.10 -12.65
C ASN A 260 17.49 16.11 -11.55
N MET A 261 18.27 15.69 -10.57
CA MET A 261 18.65 16.55 -9.44
C MET A 261 19.24 17.90 -9.90
N GLN A 262 20.21 17.90 -10.83
CA GLN A 262 20.84 19.13 -11.28
C GLN A 262 19.87 20.06 -12.02
N GLU A 263 18.99 19.51 -12.84
CA GLU A 263 17.96 20.28 -13.55
C GLU A 263 16.94 20.87 -12.56
N ARG A 264 16.52 20.08 -11.57
CA ARG A 264 15.54 20.47 -10.55
C ARG A 264 16.03 21.65 -9.70
N ILE A 265 17.30 21.67 -9.28
CA ILE A 265 17.85 22.71 -8.42
C ILE A 265 18.47 23.88 -9.19
N LYS A 266 18.52 23.83 -10.53
CA LYS A 266 19.18 24.81 -11.38
C LYS A 266 18.66 26.24 -11.14
N ASP A 267 17.35 26.38 -11.10
CA ASP A 267 16.67 27.66 -10.95
C ASP A 267 16.30 27.98 -9.48
N LEU A 268 16.63 27.06 -8.56
CA LEU A 268 16.35 27.27 -7.14
C LEU A 268 17.24 28.39 -6.58
N THR A 269 16.61 29.47 -6.16
CA THR A 269 17.28 30.60 -5.47
C THR A 269 16.76 30.68 -4.04
N VAL A 270 17.66 30.57 -3.07
CA VAL A 270 17.36 30.70 -1.65
C VAL A 270 18.12 31.88 -1.08
N THR A 271 17.40 32.83 -0.51
CA THR A 271 17.98 33.96 0.22
C THR A 271 17.81 33.69 1.72
N PRO A 272 18.91 33.43 2.46
CA PRO A 272 18.82 33.23 3.90
C PRO A 272 18.21 34.45 4.60
N ALA A 273 17.33 34.18 5.58
CA ALA A 273 16.77 35.23 6.40
C ALA A 273 17.85 35.95 7.21
N GLN A 274 17.73 37.23 7.35
CA GLN A 274 18.60 38.07 8.19
C GLN A 274 17.77 38.60 9.37
N PRO A 275 18.33 38.71 10.55
CA PRO A 275 19.71 38.42 10.98
C PRO A 275 20.01 36.93 11.16
N LEU A 276 21.26 36.53 10.89
CA LEU A 276 21.73 35.15 11.16
C LEU A 276 22.01 34.94 12.66
N PHE A 277 22.08 33.68 13.08
CA PHE A 277 22.42 33.30 14.46
C PHE A 277 23.89 33.64 14.78
N ASN A 278 24.18 33.89 16.07
CA ASN A 278 25.51 34.30 16.52
C ASN A 278 26.54 33.15 16.45
N LYS A 279 26.04 31.91 16.49
CA LYS A 279 26.86 30.68 16.41
C LYS A 279 26.26 29.75 15.35
N PRO A 280 27.03 28.78 14.85
CA PRO A 280 26.49 27.69 14.04
C PRO A 280 25.28 27.10 14.72
N SER A 281 24.23 26.89 13.93
CA SER A 281 22.88 26.56 14.44
C SER A 281 22.41 25.26 13.88
N THR A 282 21.57 24.56 14.65
CA THR A 282 20.92 23.33 14.20
C THR A 282 19.41 23.53 14.17
N ILE A 283 18.80 23.05 13.08
CA ILE A 283 17.36 22.89 12.93
C ILE A 283 17.09 21.39 12.84
N ILE A 284 16.15 20.88 13.63
CA ILE A 284 15.76 19.47 13.63
C ILE A 284 14.33 19.33 13.16
N MET A 285 14.09 18.47 12.18
CA MET A 285 12.76 18.01 11.77
C MET A 285 12.61 16.57 12.18
N VAL A 286 11.61 16.26 13.01
CA VAL A 286 11.29 14.90 13.41
C VAL A 286 9.99 14.47 12.72
N ILE A 287 10.07 13.43 11.92
CA ILE A 287 8.93 12.82 11.25
C ILE A 287 8.52 11.60 12.07
N GLY A 288 7.33 11.65 12.65
CA GLY A 288 6.68 10.53 13.32
C GLY A 288 5.98 9.62 12.30
N GLU A 289 5.56 8.47 12.76
CA GLU A 289 4.86 7.46 11.98
C GLU A 289 3.61 7.00 12.70
N SER A 290 2.46 7.07 12.04
CA SER A 290 1.16 6.52 12.50
C SER A 290 0.65 7.08 13.85
N ALA A 291 1.15 8.23 14.30
CA ALA A 291 0.73 8.85 15.57
C ALA A 291 -0.59 9.60 15.40
N SER A 292 -1.56 9.31 16.26
CA SER A 292 -2.82 10.04 16.34
C SER A 292 -2.84 10.98 17.53
N ARG A 293 -3.11 12.28 17.29
CA ARG A 293 -3.27 13.24 18.38
C ARG A 293 -4.44 12.91 19.32
N ASP A 294 -5.42 12.15 18.83
CA ASP A 294 -6.59 11.76 19.64
C ASP A 294 -6.24 10.85 20.82
N TYR A 295 -5.05 10.24 20.79
CA TYR A 295 -4.49 9.40 21.86
C TYR A 295 -3.38 10.10 22.65
N MET A 296 -3.14 11.38 22.43
CA MET A 296 -2.10 12.17 23.10
C MET A 296 -2.69 13.18 24.09
N SER A 297 -2.40 13.02 25.38
CA SER A 297 -2.87 13.91 26.45
C SER A 297 -2.42 15.38 26.28
N ALA A 298 -1.34 15.62 25.52
CA ALA A 298 -0.94 16.99 25.17
C ALA A 298 -1.93 17.70 24.25
N PHE A 299 -2.73 17.00 23.45
CA PHE A 299 -3.64 17.58 22.47
C PHE A 299 -5.12 17.39 22.81
N THR A 300 -5.46 16.40 23.64
CA THR A 300 -6.85 16.05 23.97
C THR A 300 -6.98 15.68 25.45
N ASP A 301 -8.20 15.72 25.98
CA ASP A 301 -8.52 15.23 27.34
C ASP A 301 -8.56 13.68 27.32
N TYR A 302 -7.42 13.06 27.00
CA TYR A 302 -7.33 11.60 27.01
C TYR A 302 -7.36 11.08 28.46
N PRO A 303 -8.05 9.95 28.74
CA PRO A 303 -8.28 9.48 30.11
C PRO A 303 -7.03 9.16 30.93
N VAL A 304 -5.89 8.94 30.29
CA VAL A 304 -4.60 8.68 30.91
C VAL A 304 -3.52 9.57 30.32
N GLU A 305 -2.48 9.84 31.08
CA GLU A 305 -1.37 10.66 30.63
C GLU A 305 -0.44 9.87 29.71
N THR A 306 -0.59 10.11 28.41
CA THR A 306 0.14 9.40 27.34
C THR A 306 1.37 10.17 26.86
N THR A 307 1.41 11.48 27.03
CA THR A 307 2.52 12.36 26.58
C THR A 307 2.96 13.30 27.68
N PRO A 308 3.56 12.78 28.79
CA PRO A 308 3.88 13.58 29.97
C PRO A 308 4.84 14.74 29.68
N TRP A 309 5.88 14.52 28.85
CA TRP A 309 6.83 15.56 28.51
C TRP A 309 6.17 16.69 27.69
N LEU A 310 5.46 16.33 26.62
CA LEU A 310 4.83 17.34 25.76
C LEU A 310 3.67 18.04 26.47
N SER A 311 2.93 17.35 27.35
CA SER A 311 1.89 17.95 28.18
C SER A 311 2.46 19.04 29.11
N ALA A 312 3.65 18.84 29.68
CA ALA A 312 4.33 19.84 30.48
C ALA A 312 4.86 21.05 29.69
N LYS A 313 4.83 20.97 28.33
CA LYS A 313 5.26 22.04 27.43
C LYS A 313 4.13 22.90 26.86
N LYS A 314 2.87 22.63 27.20
CA LYS A 314 1.70 23.36 26.68
C LYS A 314 1.80 24.88 26.90
N ASP A 315 2.24 25.30 28.08
CA ASP A 315 2.32 26.71 28.47
C ASP A 315 3.75 27.27 28.36
N ASP A 316 4.69 26.52 27.82
CA ASP A 316 6.05 26.96 27.62
C ASP A 316 6.15 27.88 26.37
N LYS A 317 6.63 29.11 26.56
CA LYS A 317 6.76 30.11 25.48
C LYS A 317 7.58 29.64 24.27
N HIS A 318 8.40 28.60 24.43
CA HIS A 318 9.23 28.07 23.37
C HIS A 318 8.50 27.06 22.50
N PHE A 319 7.38 26.54 22.97
CA PHE A 319 6.61 25.52 22.24
C PHE A 319 5.31 26.10 21.69
N ILE A 320 4.94 25.64 20.50
CA ILE A 320 3.62 25.90 19.89
C ILE A 320 3.08 24.54 19.47
N LEU A 321 1.96 24.14 20.07
CA LEU A 321 1.24 22.91 19.73
C LEU A 321 0.11 23.25 18.75
N TYR A 322 -0.04 22.44 17.69
CA TYR A 322 -1.08 22.64 16.67
C TYR A 322 -2.18 21.61 16.79
N PRO A 323 -3.26 21.89 17.52
CA PRO A 323 -4.34 20.91 17.75
C PRO A 323 -5.16 20.60 16.51
N ASN A 324 -5.03 21.40 15.45
CA ASN A 324 -5.75 21.25 14.20
C ASN A 324 -4.84 20.95 13.00
N ALA A 325 -3.76 20.22 13.22
CA ALA A 325 -2.89 19.72 12.14
C ALA A 325 -3.48 18.43 11.53
N TYR A 326 -3.39 18.31 10.21
CA TYR A 326 -3.93 17.19 9.45
C TYR A 326 -2.93 16.76 8.38
N SER A 327 -2.74 15.45 8.21
CA SER A 327 -2.05 14.93 7.03
C SER A 327 -2.94 15.03 5.80
N CYS A 328 -2.31 15.13 4.63
CA CYS A 328 -3.04 15.20 3.36
C CYS A 328 -3.60 13.84 2.91
N GLU A 329 -3.00 12.74 3.39
CA GLU A 329 -3.36 11.36 3.08
C GLU A 329 -3.24 10.49 4.34
N ALA A 330 -3.63 9.23 4.24
CA ALA A 330 -3.49 8.24 5.32
C ALA A 330 -2.35 7.24 5.09
N ASN A 331 -1.40 7.56 4.22
CA ASN A 331 -0.30 6.69 3.78
C ASN A 331 1.02 7.45 3.84
N THR A 332 2.06 6.83 4.38
CA THR A 332 3.38 7.42 4.61
C THR A 332 3.97 8.03 3.34
N VAL A 333 4.04 7.26 2.26
CA VAL A 333 4.68 7.69 1.00
C VAL A 333 3.95 8.89 0.41
N ARG A 334 2.62 8.80 0.27
CA ARG A 334 1.78 9.88 -0.28
C ARG A 334 1.77 11.15 0.56
N CYS A 335 1.81 11.02 1.89
CA CYS A 335 1.93 12.16 2.77
C CYS A 335 3.30 12.84 2.65
N LEU A 336 4.37 12.05 2.74
CA LEU A 336 5.71 12.60 2.83
C LEU A 336 6.25 13.12 1.48
N GLU A 337 5.86 12.55 0.35
CA GLU A 337 6.21 13.13 -0.95
C GLU A 337 5.68 14.57 -1.09
N ARG A 338 4.50 14.86 -0.51
CA ARG A 338 3.88 16.20 -0.52
C ARG A 338 4.44 17.10 0.58
N ALA A 339 4.67 16.56 1.78
CA ALA A 339 5.17 17.33 2.90
C ALA A 339 6.65 17.74 2.76
N LEU A 340 7.42 16.96 2.01
CA LEU A 340 8.88 17.16 1.87
C LEU A 340 9.30 17.87 0.59
N THR A 341 8.37 18.06 -0.36
CA THR A 341 8.68 18.68 -1.66
C THR A 341 7.66 19.76 -2.03
N GLU A 342 7.92 20.48 -3.10
CA GLU A 342 6.95 21.43 -3.67
C GLU A 342 5.72 20.76 -4.29
N PHE A 343 5.80 19.46 -4.60
CA PHE A 343 4.67 18.68 -5.12
C PHE A 343 3.58 18.56 -4.06
N ASN A 344 2.35 18.97 -4.36
CA ASN A 344 1.23 18.84 -3.45
C ASN A 344 -0.11 18.86 -4.18
N GLN A 345 -1.22 18.62 -3.46
CA GLN A 345 -2.57 18.55 -4.01
C GLN A 345 -3.14 19.89 -4.52
N TYR A 346 -2.44 21.00 -4.31
CA TYR A 346 -2.89 22.34 -4.71
C TYR A 346 -2.18 22.86 -5.97
N ASN A 347 -1.24 22.10 -6.52
CA ASN A 347 -0.51 22.46 -7.72
C ASN A 347 -0.42 21.28 -8.71
N ASN A 348 0.06 21.57 -9.93
CA ASN A 348 0.22 20.58 -11.00
C ASN A 348 1.69 20.15 -11.18
N LYS A 349 2.56 20.38 -10.16
CA LYS A 349 3.95 19.92 -10.22
C LYS A 349 4.01 18.41 -10.18
N GLN A 350 5.07 17.85 -10.73
CA GLN A 350 5.36 16.42 -10.62
C GLN A 350 6.44 16.22 -9.54
N PHE A 351 6.37 15.11 -8.80
CA PHE A 351 7.33 14.81 -7.76
C PHE A 351 8.78 14.90 -8.26
N TYR A 352 9.09 14.26 -9.37
CA TYR A 352 10.45 14.19 -9.92
C TYR A 352 11.03 15.53 -10.44
N THR A 353 10.21 16.58 -10.56
CA THR A 353 10.64 17.94 -10.92
C THR A 353 10.59 18.92 -9.74
N SER A 354 10.10 18.49 -8.59
CA SER A 354 9.88 19.36 -7.42
C SER A 354 11.10 19.41 -6.52
N CYS A 355 11.51 20.61 -6.08
CA CYS A 355 12.53 20.76 -5.06
C CYS A 355 12.05 20.24 -3.72
N SER A 356 12.95 19.61 -2.96
CA SER A 356 12.69 19.16 -1.61
C SER A 356 13.17 20.15 -0.55
N ILE A 357 12.72 19.95 0.69
CA ILE A 357 13.23 20.68 1.85
C ILE A 357 14.76 20.49 2.02
N ILE A 358 15.29 19.33 1.62
CA ILE A 358 16.74 19.04 1.63
C ILE A 358 17.46 19.91 0.59
N ASP A 359 16.91 20.03 -0.63
CA ASP A 359 17.47 20.89 -1.68
C ASP A 359 17.53 22.35 -1.22
N ILE A 360 16.46 22.83 -0.55
CA ILE A 360 16.38 24.18 0.01
C ILE A 360 17.42 24.37 1.12
N ALA A 361 17.53 23.44 2.05
CA ALA A 361 18.51 23.50 3.14
C ALA A 361 19.96 23.51 2.62
N HIS A 362 20.28 22.68 1.64
CA HIS A 362 21.57 22.68 0.95
C HIS A 362 21.87 24.04 0.31
N LYS A 363 20.90 24.58 -0.43
CA LYS A 363 21.04 25.87 -1.11
C LYS A 363 21.18 27.03 -0.12
N ALA A 364 20.57 26.90 1.07
CA ALA A 364 20.72 27.84 2.19
C ALA A 364 22.07 27.71 2.94
N GLY A 365 22.91 26.73 2.59
CA GLY A 365 24.24 26.55 3.18
C GLY A 365 24.26 25.66 4.44
N TYR A 366 23.19 24.88 4.69
CA TYR A 366 23.18 23.90 5.78
C TYR A 366 23.86 22.59 5.38
N THR A 367 24.57 21.97 6.31
CA THR A 367 24.92 20.54 6.24
C THR A 367 23.68 19.73 6.56
N THR A 368 23.30 18.83 5.66
CA THR A 368 22.02 18.10 5.79
C THR A 368 22.26 16.66 6.21
N HIS A 369 21.44 16.19 7.14
CA HIS A 369 21.50 14.85 7.69
C HIS A 369 20.10 14.22 7.66
N TRP A 370 20.02 12.93 7.33
CA TRP A 370 18.80 12.14 7.41
C TRP A 370 19.07 10.84 8.16
N TYR A 371 18.42 10.67 9.30
CA TYR A 371 18.54 9.49 10.16
C TYR A 371 17.18 8.82 10.28
N SER A 372 17.08 7.55 9.90
CA SER A 372 15.82 6.84 9.80
C SER A 372 15.82 5.48 10.49
N ASN A 373 14.75 5.18 11.22
CA ASN A 373 14.46 3.84 11.75
C ASN A 373 13.44 3.09 10.89
N GLN A 374 13.08 3.63 9.73
CA GLN A 374 12.24 2.96 8.73
C GLN A 374 13.03 1.90 7.97
N GLY A 375 12.33 0.95 7.34
CA GLY A 375 12.98 -0.03 6.46
C GLY A 375 13.70 0.63 5.27
N HIS A 376 14.79 0.02 4.83
CA HIS A 376 15.54 0.44 3.65
C HIS A 376 15.95 -0.79 2.85
N LEU A 377 15.58 -0.87 1.58
CA LEU A 377 15.85 -2.00 0.69
C LEU A 377 16.83 -1.67 -0.47
N GLY A 378 17.63 -0.63 -0.33
CA GLY A 378 18.62 -0.26 -1.35
C GLY A 378 18.04 0.60 -2.47
N SER A 379 18.33 0.30 -3.72
CA SER A 379 18.06 1.21 -4.86
C SER A 379 16.63 1.24 -5.38
N ALA A 380 15.73 0.42 -4.85
CA ALA A 380 14.32 0.34 -5.27
C ALA A 380 13.41 1.07 -4.26
N ASP A 381 13.76 2.31 -3.97
CA ASP A 381 13.24 3.02 -2.81
C ASP A 381 12.02 3.89 -3.13
N THR A 382 11.26 4.18 -2.07
CA THR A 382 10.10 5.06 -2.09
C THR A 382 10.52 6.52 -2.37
N PRO A 383 9.61 7.41 -2.80
CA PRO A 383 9.84 8.85 -2.90
C PRO A 383 10.51 9.46 -1.67
N VAL A 384 10.18 8.97 -0.48
CA VAL A 384 10.77 9.43 0.80
C VAL A 384 12.27 9.14 0.86
N THR A 385 12.66 7.90 0.49
CA THR A 385 14.08 7.49 0.46
C THR A 385 14.85 8.26 -0.62
N LEU A 386 14.21 8.54 -1.76
CA LEU A 386 14.84 9.35 -2.80
C LEU A 386 15.16 10.76 -2.29
N VAL A 387 14.26 11.41 -1.56
CA VAL A 387 14.53 12.70 -0.89
C VAL A 387 15.63 12.54 0.16
N ALA A 388 15.55 11.51 1.01
CA ALA A 388 16.56 11.24 2.04
C ALA A 388 17.97 11.08 1.45
N ASN A 389 18.11 10.39 0.32
CA ASN A 389 19.38 10.15 -0.37
C ASN A 389 19.98 11.42 -0.99
N THR A 390 19.25 12.54 -1.08
CA THR A 390 19.81 13.84 -1.47
C THR A 390 20.50 14.57 -0.31
N SER A 391 20.38 14.07 0.93
CA SER A 391 21.07 14.63 2.09
C SER A 391 22.58 14.39 2.02
N GLY A 392 23.37 15.28 2.62
CA GLY A 392 24.82 15.12 2.73
C GLY A 392 25.22 13.85 3.49
N THR A 393 24.40 13.44 4.46
CA THR A 393 24.53 12.16 5.18
C THR A 393 23.15 11.55 5.34
N ALA A 394 22.97 10.31 4.87
CA ALA A 394 21.75 9.55 5.08
C ALA A 394 22.08 8.18 5.70
N LYS A 395 21.44 7.85 6.82
CA LYS A 395 21.66 6.60 7.57
C LYS A 395 20.36 5.97 8.03
N TRP A 396 20.33 4.65 7.98
CA TRP A 396 19.23 3.82 8.46
C TRP A 396 19.71 2.86 9.55
N THR A 397 18.85 2.61 10.54
CA THR A 397 19.12 1.57 11.53
C THR A 397 19.10 0.19 10.87
N LYS A 398 19.92 -0.73 11.39
CA LYS A 398 19.98 -2.11 10.88
C LYS A 398 18.75 -2.87 11.36
N GLN A 399 17.70 -2.92 10.55
CA GLN A 399 16.54 -3.75 10.80
C GLN A 399 16.85 -5.20 10.42
N ASN A 400 16.70 -6.14 11.34
CA ASN A 400 16.76 -7.57 11.04
C ASN A 400 15.62 -8.31 11.75
N LEU A 401 15.29 -9.52 11.27
CA LEU A 401 14.16 -10.33 11.74
C LEU A 401 14.26 -10.73 13.23
N ASN A 402 15.46 -10.75 13.78
CA ASN A 402 15.74 -11.26 15.12
C ASN A 402 15.98 -10.14 16.15
N GLN A 403 16.04 -8.89 15.70
CA GLN A 403 16.38 -7.76 16.54
C GLN A 403 15.49 -6.56 16.21
N VAL A 404 14.58 -6.24 17.12
CA VAL A 404 13.79 -5.01 17.01
C VAL A 404 14.70 -3.83 17.32
N GLN A 405 14.77 -2.87 16.41
CA GLN A 405 15.44 -1.58 16.64
C GLN A 405 14.40 -0.56 17.08
N TYR A 406 14.56 -0.03 18.28
CA TYR A 406 13.74 1.07 18.80
C TYR A 406 14.26 2.42 18.31
N ASP A 407 13.41 3.43 18.30
CA ASP A 407 13.79 4.78 17.84
C ASP A 407 14.92 5.42 18.66
N GLU A 408 15.17 4.95 19.85
CA GLU A 408 16.32 5.36 20.67
C GLU A 408 17.68 5.16 19.95
N ALA A 409 17.78 4.16 19.07
CA ALA A 409 18.98 3.92 18.27
C ALA A 409 19.36 5.09 17.34
N LEU A 410 18.41 5.97 17.04
CA LEU A 410 18.65 7.18 16.22
C LEU A 410 19.44 8.25 16.98
N LEU A 411 19.42 8.21 18.32
CA LEU A 411 20.16 9.17 19.15
C LEU A 411 21.67 9.03 18.97
N ASP A 412 22.16 7.81 18.74
CA ASP A 412 23.59 7.54 18.49
C ASP A 412 24.09 8.26 17.23
N TYR A 413 23.23 8.47 16.24
CA TYR A 413 23.60 9.20 15.00
C TYR A 413 23.73 10.71 15.22
N LEU A 414 23.13 11.27 16.27
CA LEU A 414 23.26 12.69 16.59
C LEU A 414 24.67 13.04 17.05
N ASP A 415 25.43 12.08 17.59
CA ASP A 415 26.85 12.29 17.95
C ASP A 415 27.77 12.55 16.72
N GLU A 416 27.27 12.24 15.52
CA GLU A 416 28.02 12.49 14.28
C GLU A 416 27.77 13.88 13.68
N VAL A 417 26.80 14.62 14.22
CA VAL A 417 26.47 15.97 13.74
C VAL A 417 27.50 16.95 14.27
N ASP A 418 28.24 17.59 13.36
CA ASP A 418 29.29 18.56 13.70
C ASP A 418 28.66 19.87 14.24
N PRO A 419 28.79 20.19 15.54
CA PRO A 419 28.20 21.39 16.12
C PRO A 419 28.87 22.71 15.68
N THR A 420 29.96 22.63 14.92
CA THR A 420 30.66 23.81 14.38
C THR A 420 30.09 24.25 13.04
N LYS A 421 29.10 23.54 12.51
CA LYS A 421 28.41 23.83 11.24
C LYS A 421 26.95 24.19 11.45
N ASN A 422 26.37 24.88 10.48
CA ASN A 422 24.90 24.98 10.40
C ASN A 422 24.34 23.65 9.91
N ASN A 423 23.48 23.04 10.69
CA ASN A 423 22.94 21.70 10.41
C ASN A 423 21.43 21.73 10.25
N PHE A 424 20.95 21.00 9.24
CA PHE A 424 19.54 20.62 9.10
C PHE A 424 19.46 19.10 9.23
N VAL A 425 18.82 18.63 10.31
CA VAL A 425 18.76 17.21 10.66
C VAL A 425 17.33 16.72 10.55
N VAL A 426 17.09 15.73 9.71
CA VAL A 426 15.81 15.00 9.66
C VAL A 426 15.96 13.70 10.41
N ILE A 427 15.04 13.44 11.34
CA ILE A 427 14.95 12.20 12.11
C ILE A 427 13.61 11.55 11.79
N HIS A 428 13.64 10.38 11.13
CA HIS A 428 12.45 9.67 10.70
C HIS A 428 12.24 8.43 11.58
N LEU A 429 11.25 8.52 12.47
CA LEU A 429 10.96 7.51 13.48
C LEU A 429 10.24 6.31 12.85
N LYS A 430 10.37 5.11 13.45
CA LYS A 430 9.44 4.00 13.26
C LYS A 430 8.14 4.24 14.03
N GLY A 431 8.20 5.04 15.06
CA GLY A 431 7.08 5.62 15.79
C GLY A 431 6.03 4.60 16.23
N ASN A 432 4.79 4.86 15.81
CA ASN A 432 3.62 4.09 16.20
C ASN A 432 3.11 3.17 15.08
N HIS A 433 4.01 2.73 14.20
CA HIS A 433 3.69 1.78 13.13
C HIS A 433 3.08 0.49 13.67
N PHE A 434 2.18 -0.14 12.90
CA PHE A 434 1.50 -1.38 13.28
C PHE A 434 2.46 -2.43 13.87
N ASN A 435 1.91 -3.31 14.70
CA ASN A 435 2.61 -4.18 15.64
C ASN A 435 3.21 -3.40 16.82
N PHE A 436 2.35 -2.63 17.48
CA PHE A 436 2.66 -1.63 18.50
C PHE A 436 3.53 -2.15 19.64
N ILE A 437 3.39 -3.44 20.03
CA ILE A 437 4.20 -4.08 21.08
C ILE A 437 5.70 -4.06 20.77
N ASN A 438 6.08 -3.95 19.49
CA ASN A 438 7.46 -3.90 19.02
C ASN A 438 7.98 -2.46 18.86
N ARG A 439 7.22 -1.45 19.27
CA ARG A 439 7.60 -0.03 19.09
C ARG A 439 8.28 0.55 20.33
N TYR A 440 8.32 -0.16 21.44
CA TYR A 440 8.95 0.26 22.68
C TYR A 440 9.56 -0.94 23.42
N PRO A 441 10.62 -0.74 24.28
CA PRO A 441 11.16 -1.81 25.11
C PRO A 441 10.12 -2.29 26.12
N GLN A 442 10.05 -3.59 26.38
CA GLN A 442 9.03 -4.18 27.27
C GLN A 442 9.05 -3.63 28.70
N ASN A 443 10.23 -3.23 29.20
CA ASN A 443 10.39 -2.56 30.50
C ASN A 443 9.86 -1.12 30.51
N PHE A 444 9.53 -0.54 29.37
CA PHE A 444 8.90 0.78 29.24
C PHE A 444 7.38 0.73 29.31
N ALA A 445 6.78 -0.45 29.13
CA ALA A 445 5.34 -0.67 29.21
C ALA A 445 4.74 -0.13 30.52
N LYS A 446 3.64 0.62 30.42
CA LYS A 446 2.90 1.17 31.57
C LYS A 446 1.43 0.78 31.54
N PHE A 447 0.84 0.66 30.35
CA PHE A 447 -0.58 0.42 30.16
C PHE A 447 -0.87 -0.97 29.61
N SER A 448 0.09 -1.59 28.93
CA SER A 448 -0.01 -2.95 28.41
C SER A 448 0.61 -3.97 29.38
N GLU A 449 0.12 -5.21 29.34
CA GLU A 449 0.74 -6.33 30.04
C GLU A 449 1.97 -6.81 29.23
N PRO A 450 3.14 -6.98 29.86
CA PRO A 450 4.34 -7.47 29.18
C PRO A 450 4.10 -8.78 28.43
N GLY A 451 4.48 -8.83 27.16
CA GLY A 451 4.35 -10.03 26.32
C GLY A 451 2.93 -10.32 25.80
N LYS A 452 1.92 -9.54 26.21
CA LYS A 452 0.55 -9.66 25.70
C LYS A 452 0.28 -8.59 24.64
N TYR A 453 -0.15 -9.04 23.47
CA TYR A 453 -0.56 -8.12 22.42
C TYR A 453 -2.01 -7.68 22.61
N ASP A 454 -2.19 -6.42 23.00
CA ASP A 454 -3.48 -5.76 23.11
C ASP A 454 -3.41 -4.41 22.37
N LEU A 455 -4.27 -4.19 21.39
CA LEU A 455 -4.15 -3.11 20.40
C LEU A 455 -4.04 -1.73 21.07
N ILE A 456 -5.02 -1.35 21.89
CA ILE A 456 -5.07 0.00 22.47
C ILE A 456 -3.98 0.22 23.53
N PRO A 457 -3.81 -0.64 24.55
CA PRO A 457 -2.75 -0.48 25.54
C PRO A 457 -1.34 -0.42 24.93
N ASN A 458 -1.02 -1.31 23.98
CA ASN A 458 0.29 -1.28 23.31
C ASN A 458 0.46 -0.02 22.44
N TYR A 459 -0.61 0.48 21.80
CA TYR A 459 -0.56 1.73 21.05
C TYR A 459 -0.28 2.92 21.97
N ILE A 460 -0.94 3.00 23.11
CA ILE A 460 -0.71 4.05 24.11
C ILE A 460 0.72 4.02 24.64
N ASP A 461 1.28 2.83 24.92
CA ASP A 461 2.67 2.70 25.35
C ASP A 461 3.64 3.11 24.23
N SER A 462 3.32 2.84 22.97
CA SER A 462 4.13 3.32 21.84
C SER A 462 4.08 4.86 21.70
N ILE A 463 2.92 5.49 21.88
CA ILE A 463 2.76 6.96 21.93
C ILE A 463 3.63 7.54 23.06
N ARG A 464 3.58 6.93 24.24
CA ARG A 464 4.37 7.38 25.38
C ARG A 464 5.87 7.24 25.15
N TYR A 465 6.28 6.21 24.43
CA TYR A 465 7.68 6.05 24.04
C TYR A 465 8.11 7.07 23.00
N THR A 466 7.26 7.42 22.06
CA THR A 466 7.50 8.51 21.08
C THR A 466 7.71 9.85 21.84
N ASP A 467 6.88 10.16 22.83
CA ASP A 467 7.03 11.37 23.68
C ASP A 467 8.41 11.39 24.39
N TYR A 468 8.85 10.25 24.93
CA TYR A 468 10.17 10.11 25.54
C TYR A 468 11.30 10.32 24.52
N ILE A 469 11.21 9.76 23.32
CA ILE A 469 12.21 9.95 22.25
C ILE A 469 12.28 11.41 21.81
N LEU A 470 11.15 12.08 21.65
CA LEU A 470 11.09 13.51 21.33
C LEU A 470 11.75 14.37 22.39
N GLN A 471 11.57 14.04 23.69
CA GLN A 471 12.28 14.66 24.78
C GLN A 471 13.80 14.49 24.65
N LYS A 472 14.26 13.27 24.36
CA LYS A 472 15.70 12.99 24.24
C LYS A 472 16.34 13.71 23.07
N ILE A 473 15.66 13.79 21.93
CA ILE A 473 16.12 14.56 20.76
C ILE A 473 16.24 16.05 21.10
N TRP A 474 15.23 16.60 21.75
CA TRP A 474 15.21 18.00 22.18
C TRP A 474 16.32 18.31 23.21
N GLU A 475 16.50 17.47 24.24
CA GLU A 475 17.56 17.58 25.23
C GLU A 475 18.94 17.55 24.59
N TYR A 476 19.19 16.59 23.71
CA TYR A 476 20.46 16.49 22.97
C TYR A 476 20.71 17.72 22.11
N GLY A 477 19.72 18.11 21.31
CA GLY A 477 19.83 19.26 20.40
C GLY A 477 20.12 20.56 21.12
N THR A 478 19.44 20.82 22.26
CA THR A 478 19.64 22.05 23.06
C THR A 478 20.98 22.06 23.78
N GLN A 479 21.42 20.92 24.30
CA GLN A 479 22.65 20.84 25.08
C GLN A 479 23.92 20.79 24.22
N LYS A 480 23.87 20.15 23.04
CA LYS A 480 25.07 19.81 22.23
C LYS A 480 25.11 20.47 20.86
N LEU A 481 23.97 20.78 20.24
CA LEU A 481 23.92 21.18 18.83
C LEU A 481 23.47 22.62 18.59
N ASN A 482 23.35 23.45 19.62
CA ASN A 482 22.81 24.81 19.50
C ASN A 482 21.48 24.82 18.73
N LEU A 483 20.50 24.02 19.20
CA LEU A 483 19.20 23.87 18.58
C LEU A 483 18.43 25.19 18.58
N GLN A 484 18.12 25.71 17.40
CA GLN A 484 17.36 26.95 17.25
C GLN A 484 15.89 26.71 16.97
N ALA A 485 15.57 25.67 16.22
CA ALA A 485 14.18 25.27 15.96
C ALA A 485 14.07 23.74 15.85
N MET A 486 12.95 23.22 16.31
CA MET A 486 12.55 21.83 16.12
C MET A 486 11.10 21.77 15.65
N LEU A 487 10.84 20.96 14.62
CA LEU A 487 9.49 20.63 14.15
C LEU A 487 9.27 19.15 14.37
N TYR A 488 8.14 18.79 14.94
CA TYR A 488 7.62 17.40 14.93
C TYR A 488 6.26 17.36 14.28
N PHE A 489 6.03 16.37 13.45
CA PHE A 489 4.72 15.96 12.94
C PHE A 489 4.69 14.47 12.65
N SER A 490 3.54 13.83 12.74
CA SER A 490 3.36 12.48 12.22
C SER A 490 2.99 12.53 10.75
N ASP A 491 3.47 11.59 9.96
CA ASP A 491 3.13 11.44 8.55
C ASP A 491 1.62 11.27 8.33
N HIS A 492 0.98 10.43 9.12
CA HIS A 492 -0.48 10.25 9.22
C HIS A 492 -0.82 9.75 10.63
N ALA A 493 -2.12 9.59 10.89
CA ALA A 493 -2.62 8.99 12.13
C ALA A 493 -3.10 7.55 11.90
N THR A 494 -3.36 6.82 12.99
CA THR A 494 -4.01 5.51 12.96
C THR A 494 -5.12 5.41 14.00
N ILE A 495 -6.08 4.54 13.75
CA ILE A 495 -7.12 4.15 14.70
C ILE A 495 -6.79 2.71 15.11
N PRO A 496 -6.21 2.47 16.29
CA PRO A 496 -5.55 1.20 16.60
C PRO A 496 -6.50 -0.01 16.66
N ASP A 497 -7.78 0.18 16.98
CA ASP A 497 -8.81 -0.85 17.03
C ASP A 497 -9.50 -1.10 15.68
N LYS A 498 -9.17 -0.33 14.66
CA LYS A 498 -9.66 -0.53 13.30
C LYS A 498 -8.52 -0.92 12.39
N ARG A 499 -8.71 -1.98 11.61
CA ARG A 499 -7.75 -2.31 10.55
C ARG A 499 -7.72 -1.17 9.55
N ARG A 500 -6.52 -0.65 9.33
CA ARG A 500 -6.29 0.45 8.44
C ARG A 500 -6.42 -0.04 6.99
N ALA A 501 -7.46 0.45 6.29
CA ALA A 501 -7.46 0.44 4.83
C ALA A 501 -6.92 1.79 4.34
N PRO A 502 -6.10 1.84 3.31
CA PRO A 502 -5.57 3.08 2.75
C PRO A 502 -6.66 4.12 2.45
N ASP A 503 -7.83 3.65 1.99
CA ASP A 503 -8.95 4.51 1.57
C ASP A 503 -10.01 4.73 2.63
N PHE A 504 -9.97 4.05 3.78
CA PHE A 504 -11.09 3.97 4.71
C PHE A 504 -10.77 4.35 6.15
N GLY A 505 -9.68 5.06 6.35
CA GLY A 505 -9.35 5.53 7.68
C GLY A 505 -10.37 6.53 8.26
N GLY A 506 -11.14 7.17 7.39
CA GLY A 506 -11.96 8.29 7.79
C GLY A 506 -11.12 9.44 8.35
N PHE A 507 -11.78 10.48 8.88
CA PHE A 507 -11.10 11.68 9.37
C PHE A 507 -10.13 11.42 10.54
N GLY A 508 -10.30 10.31 11.27
CA GLY A 508 -9.43 9.92 12.38
C GLY A 508 -8.02 9.52 11.96
N THR A 509 -7.82 9.07 10.70
CA THR A 509 -6.49 8.64 10.21
C THR A 509 -5.63 9.78 9.69
N VAL A 510 -6.17 10.99 9.60
CA VAL A 510 -5.43 12.20 9.18
C VAL A 510 -5.23 13.19 10.32
N ARG A 511 -5.72 12.92 11.53
CA ARG A 511 -5.60 13.80 12.71
C ARG A 511 -4.26 13.58 13.40
N ILE A 512 -3.24 14.30 12.91
CA ILE A 512 -1.86 14.13 13.37
C ILE A 512 -1.49 15.08 14.51
N PRO A 513 -0.58 14.67 15.42
CA PRO A 513 0.09 15.60 16.32
C PRO A 513 1.14 16.41 15.55
N MET A 514 1.25 17.69 15.90
CA MET A 514 2.26 18.58 15.37
C MET A 514 2.64 19.63 16.42
N PHE A 515 3.94 19.89 16.58
CA PHE A 515 4.41 21.02 17.39
C PHE A 515 5.70 21.60 16.83
N THR A 516 5.99 22.84 17.20
CA THR A 516 7.28 23.50 16.98
C THR A 516 7.89 23.92 18.31
N TYR A 517 9.22 23.90 18.37
CA TYR A 517 10.05 24.50 19.41
C TYR A 517 10.93 25.57 18.80
N PHE A 518 11.13 26.71 19.52
CA PHE A 518 12.05 27.78 19.16
C PHE A 518 12.89 28.19 20.37
N SER A 519 14.19 28.42 20.17
CA SER A 519 15.10 28.95 21.19
C SER A 519 14.78 30.41 21.54
N ASP A 520 15.28 30.91 22.67
CA ASP A 520 15.20 32.35 23.00
C ASP A 520 15.86 33.23 21.93
N GLU A 521 17.00 32.77 21.36
CA GLU A 521 17.69 33.50 20.28
C GLU A 521 16.80 33.55 19.03
N TYR A 522 16.16 32.44 18.63
CA TYR A 522 15.24 32.39 17.50
C TYR A 522 14.05 33.33 17.70
N ILE A 523 13.40 33.27 18.86
CA ILE A 523 12.24 34.12 19.21
C ILE A 523 12.62 35.61 19.13
N THR A 524 13.82 35.95 19.61
CA THR A 524 14.32 37.32 19.60
C THR A 524 14.64 37.84 18.19
N LYS A 525 15.19 36.97 17.34
CA LYS A 525 15.64 37.36 15.99
C LYS A 525 14.50 37.32 14.96
N PHE A 526 13.53 36.45 15.14
CA PHE A 526 12.40 36.22 14.22
C PHE A 526 11.04 36.32 14.94
N PRO A 527 10.77 37.40 15.67
CA PRO A 527 9.56 37.53 16.48
C PRO A 527 8.28 37.51 15.63
N GLU A 528 8.31 38.07 14.42
CA GLU A 528 7.15 38.07 13.52
C GLU A 528 6.77 36.65 13.10
N THR A 529 7.73 35.81 12.77
CA THR A 529 7.51 34.41 12.41
C THR A 529 6.88 33.66 13.57
N VAL A 530 7.46 33.76 14.77
CA VAL A 530 6.94 33.04 15.95
C VAL A 530 5.56 33.55 16.35
N ASN A 531 5.33 34.88 16.32
CA ASN A 531 4.02 35.46 16.63
C ASN A 531 2.95 35.02 15.60
N THR A 532 3.28 35.01 14.32
CA THR A 532 2.37 34.55 13.26
C THR A 532 1.98 33.08 13.47
N LEU A 533 2.96 32.21 13.76
CA LEU A 533 2.69 30.80 14.04
C LEU A 533 1.80 30.61 15.27
N ARG A 534 2.06 31.38 16.34
CA ARG A 534 1.28 31.34 17.57
C ARG A 534 -0.15 31.85 17.37
N GLN A 535 -0.33 32.92 16.61
CA GLN A 535 -1.67 33.45 16.28
C GLN A 535 -2.50 32.44 15.45
N ASN A 536 -1.82 31.58 14.68
CA ASN A 536 -2.45 30.60 13.80
C ASN A 536 -2.44 29.17 14.39
N GLU A 537 -1.99 28.96 15.63
CA GLU A 537 -1.87 27.61 16.22
C GLU A 537 -3.17 26.80 16.21
N ASN A 538 -4.32 27.48 16.33
CA ASN A 538 -5.65 26.86 16.33
C ASN A 538 -6.31 26.79 14.94
N GLN A 539 -5.64 27.26 13.89
CA GLN A 539 -6.16 27.18 12.53
C GLN A 539 -6.01 25.76 11.97
N TYR A 540 -6.80 25.46 10.94
CA TYR A 540 -6.65 24.23 10.18
C TYR A 540 -5.31 24.26 9.41
N LEU A 541 -4.43 23.32 9.71
CA LEU A 541 -3.11 23.20 9.11
C LEU A 541 -3.01 21.87 8.33
N PRO A 542 -3.24 21.89 7.02
CA PRO A 542 -2.95 20.72 6.18
C PRO A 542 -1.44 20.61 6.01
N MET A 543 -0.90 19.42 6.22
CA MET A 543 0.49 19.12 5.93
C MET A 543 0.65 18.85 4.43
N THR A 544 1.26 19.77 3.72
CA THR A 544 1.47 19.72 2.27
C THR A 544 2.86 20.20 1.92
#